data_e31da7bd6eadf2c320f98835127d230c
#
_entry.id   e31da7bd6eadf2c320f98835127d230c
#
_cell.length_a   1.000
_cell.length_b   1.000
_cell.length_c   1.000
_cell.angle_alpha   90.00
_cell.angle_beta   90.00
_cell.angle_gamma   90.00
#
_symmetry.space_group_name_H-M   'P 1'
#
loop_
_entity.id
_entity.type
_entity.pdbx_description
1 polymer ?
#
loop_
_entity_poly.entity_id
_entity_poly.type
_entity_poly.pdbx_seq_one_letter_code
_entity_poly.pdbx_strand_id
1 'polypeptide(L)'
;MTKCCDEKERENRLLALAVGYEQGHSRRSLHILSVLRLTQLIADGEEVKGEEREALLAAAILHDIPIRYCKEAYGDACQENQRREAVRMVPEFLQKAGYPPQTAQQVLPLVLGHHRYEEPPGPLLQILIEADLLVNLLEGEPVSAKFARSFFKTKEGKGLLEAIGGQT
;
A
#
# COMPACT_ATOMS: atom_id res chain seq x y z
N MET A 1 -28.27 -0.68 -2.94
CA MET A 1 -27.41 -1.40 -3.90
C MET A 1 -26.33 -0.53 -4.58
N THR A 2 -26.37 0.79 -4.46
CA THR A 2 -25.49 1.72 -5.19
C THR A 2 -24.10 1.94 -4.56
N LYS A 3 -24.00 2.10 -3.23
CA LYS A 3 -22.74 2.50 -2.56
C LYS A 3 -21.57 1.50 -2.72
N CYS A 4 -21.82 0.21 -2.60
CA CYS A 4 -20.78 -0.83 -2.71
C CYS A 4 -20.29 -1.02 -4.17
N CYS A 5 -21.17 -0.81 -5.18
CA CYS A 5 -20.76 -0.81 -6.58
C CYS A 5 -19.82 0.36 -6.89
N ASP A 6 -20.13 1.55 -6.34
CA ASP A 6 -19.35 2.75 -6.57
C ASP A 6 -17.94 2.65 -5.93
N GLU A 7 -17.82 2.05 -4.73
CA GLU A 7 -16.54 1.82 -4.04
C GLU A 7 -15.62 0.89 -4.86
N LYS A 8 -16.16 -0.25 -5.32
CA LYS A 8 -15.39 -1.18 -6.13
C LYS A 8 -15.00 -0.62 -7.50
N GLU A 9 -15.84 0.20 -8.08
CA GLU A 9 -15.53 0.85 -9.34
C GLU A 9 -14.41 1.88 -9.20
N ARG A 10 -14.39 2.65 -8.09
CA ARG A 10 -13.30 3.57 -7.77
C ARG A 10 -11.98 2.84 -7.54
N GLU A 11 -11.99 1.74 -6.76
CA GLU A 11 -10.82 0.89 -6.53
C GLU A 11 -10.25 0.38 -7.87
N ASN A 12 -11.10 -0.17 -8.72
CA ASN A 12 -10.69 -0.68 -10.03
C ASN A 12 -10.10 0.42 -10.93
N ARG A 13 -10.70 1.62 -10.95
CA ARG A 13 -10.18 2.76 -11.70
C ARG A 13 -8.83 3.23 -11.14
N LEU A 14 -8.70 3.30 -9.82
CA LEU A 14 -7.44 3.69 -9.18
C LEU A 14 -6.33 2.71 -9.51
N LEU A 15 -6.62 1.41 -9.41
CA LEU A 15 -5.66 0.35 -9.75
C LEU A 15 -5.23 0.43 -11.22
N ALA A 16 -6.18 0.60 -12.13
CA ALA A 16 -5.88 0.74 -13.56
C ALA A 16 -5.01 1.98 -13.84
N LEU A 17 -5.28 3.12 -13.18
CA LEU A 17 -4.47 4.32 -13.28
C LEU A 17 -3.05 4.12 -12.75
N ALA A 18 -2.90 3.47 -11.58
CA ALA A 18 -1.59 3.23 -10.96
C ALA A 18 -0.73 2.26 -11.79
N VAL A 19 -1.29 1.14 -12.24
CA VAL A 19 -0.59 0.18 -13.11
C VAL A 19 -0.26 0.81 -14.46
N GLY A 20 -1.19 1.56 -15.07
CA GLY A 20 -0.95 2.28 -16.31
C GLY A 20 0.14 3.35 -16.18
N TYR A 21 0.22 4.01 -15.02
CA TYR A 21 1.27 4.99 -14.72
C TYR A 21 2.67 4.34 -14.74
N GLU A 22 2.82 3.09 -14.38
CA GLU A 22 4.10 2.37 -14.39
C GLU A 22 4.62 2.03 -15.81
N GLN A 23 3.84 2.29 -16.85
CA GLN A 23 4.22 2.15 -18.27
C GLN A 23 4.92 0.82 -18.61
N GLY A 24 4.37 -0.29 -18.13
CA GLY A 24 4.86 -1.63 -18.40
C GLY A 24 6.05 -2.07 -17.53
N HIS A 25 6.41 -1.33 -16.50
CA HIS A 25 7.41 -1.78 -15.53
C HIS A 25 6.84 -2.94 -14.70
N SER A 26 7.08 -4.18 -15.15
CA SER A 26 6.43 -5.40 -14.64
C SER A 26 6.61 -5.58 -13.14
N ARG A 27 7.82 -5.38 -12.59
CA ARG A 27 8.07 -5.56 -11.16
C ARG A 27 7.22 -4.61 -10.31
N ARG A 28 7.19 -3.29 -10.64
CA ARG A 28 6.39 -2.33 -9.87
C ARG A 28 4.89 -2.59 -10.00
N SER A 29 4.43 -2.96 -11.20
CA SER A 29 3.02 -3.32 -11.42
C SER A 29 2.62 -4.56 -10.61
N LEU A 30 3.46 -5.60 -10.59
CA LEU A 30 3.23 -6.80 -9.79
C LEU A 30 3.29 -6.51 -8.29
N HIS A 31 4.19 -5.63 -7.84
CA HIS A 31 4.29 -5.18 -6.47
C HIS A 31 2.97 -4.53 -6.00
N ILE A 32 2.45 -3.54 -6.76
CA ILE A 32 1.16 -2.90 -6.47
C ILE A 32 0.04 -3.94 -6.34
N LEU A 33 -0.08 -4.85 -7.31
CA LEU A 33 -1.12 -5.89 -7.31
C LEU A 33 -0.99 -6.84 -6.10
N SER A 34 0.24 -7.22 -5.74
CA SER A 34 0.53 -8.12 -4.64
C SER A 34 0.25 -7.46 -3.29
N VAL A 35 0.72 -6.21 -3.08
CA VAL A 35 0.46 -5.46 -1.85
C VAL A 35 -1.04 -5.24 -1.67
N LEU A 36 -1.76 -4.83 -2.72
CA LEU A 36 -3.21 -4.70 -2.66
C LEU A 36 -3.88 -6.01 -2.22
N ARG A 37 -3.49 -7.15 -2.83
CA ARG A 37 -4.12 -8.43 -2.51
C ARG A 37 -3.84 -8.87 -1.07
N LEU A 38 -2.60 -8.72 -0.58
CA LEU A 38 -2.27 -9.06 0.80
C LEU A 38 -2.93 -8.11 1.79
N THR A 39 -3.01 -6.81 1.47
CA THR A 39 -3.76 -5.84 2.28
C THR A 39 -5.22 -6.23 2.41
N GLN A 40 -5.88 -6.65 1.31
CA GLN A 40 -7.27 -7.12 1.34
C GLN A 40 -7.42 -8.32 2.27
N LEU A 41 -6.52 -9.30 2.18
CA LEU A 41 -6.58 -10.53 2.97
C LEU A 41 -6.40 -10.23 4.48
N ILE A 42 -5.42 -9.42 4.83
CA ILE A 42 -5.18 -9.04 6.24
C ILE A 42 -6.36 -8.18 6.76
N ALA A 43 -6.85 -7.22 5.95
CA ALA A 43 -7.99 -6.39 6.32
C ALA A 43 -9.29 -7.20 6.53
N ASP A 44 -9.48 -8.27 5.77
CA ASP A 44 -10.61 -9.20 5.96
C ASP A 44 -10.50 -9.92 7.32
N GLY A 45 -9.31 -10.39 7.68
CA GLY A 45 -9.05 -11.04 8.96
C GLY A 45 -9.18 -10.10 10.18
N GLU A 46 -8.83 -8.84 10.01
CA GLU A 46 -8.96 -7.79 11.02
C GLU A 46 -10.34 -7.07 10.98
N GLU A 47 -11.29 -7.58 10.17
CA GLU A 47 -12.66 -7.09 10.02
C GLU A 47 -12.77 -5.59 9.64
N VAL A 48 -11.78 -5.04 8.93
CA VAL A 48 -11.80 -3.64 8.45
C VAL A 48 -12.88 -3.45 7.39
N LYS A 49 -13.77 -2.47 7.57
CA LYS A 49 -14.95 -2.24 6.73
C LYS A 49 -15.16 -0.77 6.40
N GLY A 50 -16.05 -0.48 5.45
CA GLY A 50 -16.50 0.87 5.12
C GLY A 50 -15.38 1.80 4.64
N GLU A 51 -15.43 3.04 5.08
CA GLU A 51 -14.51 4.09 4.64
C GLU A 51 -13.04 3.81 5.03
N GLU A 52 -12.80 3.17 6.18
CA GLU A 52 -11.45 2.75 6.59
C GLU A 52 -10.86 1.72 5.62
N ARG A 53 -11.66 0.75 5.20
CA ARG A 53 -11.25 -0.24 4.21
C ARG A 53 -10.98 0.42 2.85
N GLU A 54 -11.85 1.30 2.41
CA GLU A 54 -11.69 2.03 1.15
C GLU A 54 -10.38 2.84 1.15
N ALA A 55 -10.10 3.57 2.23
CA ALA A 55 -8.88 4.33 2.38
C ALA A 55 -7.63 3.45 2.44
N LEU A 56 -7.69 2.33 3.16
CA LEU A 56 -6.59 1.38 3.28
C LEU A 56 -6.23 0.75 1.93
N LEU A 57 -7.22 0.31 1.15
CA LEU A 57 -6.99 -0.29 -0.17
C LEU A 57 -6.47 0.75 -1.18
N ALA A 58 -6.97 1.98 -1.13
CA ALA A 58 -6.43 3.08 -1.93
C ALA A 58 -4.97 3.39 -1.55
N ALA A 59 -4.64 3.37 -0.26
CA ALA A 59 -3.25 3.54 0.20
C ALA A 59 -2.36 2.39 -0.28
N ALA A 60 -2.82 1.14 -0.26
CA ALA A 60 -2.08 0.00 -0.79
C ALA A 60 -1.76 0.12 -2.28
N ILE A 61 -2.68 0.68 -3.07
CA ILE A 61 -2.45 0.96 -4.50
C ILE A 61 -1.42 2.07 -4.71
N LEU A 62 -1.41 3.10 -3.85
CA LEU A 62 -0.66 4.34 -4.06
C LEU A 62 0.61 4.46 -3.22
N HIS A 63 0.93 3.49 -2.33
CA HIS A 63 2.01 3.65 -1.35
C HIS A 63 3.35 4.00 -2.00
N ASP A 64 3.66 3.41 -3.14
CA ASP A 64 4.91 3.56 -3.88
C ASP A 64 4.76 4.38 -5.19
N ILE A 65 3.60 5.00 -5.42
CA ILE A 65 3.34 5.73 -6.68
C ILE A 65 4.37 6.83 -7.00
N PRO A 66 5.03 7.50 -6.03
CA PRO A 66 6.02 8.51 -6.33
C PRO A 66 7.35 7.99 -6.88
N ILE A 67 7.67 6.70 -6.69
CA ILE A 67 9.00 6.12 -6.99
C ILE A 67 9.41 6.41 -8.43
N ARG A 68 8.53 6.18 -9.39
CA ARG A 68 8.84 6.42 -10.80
C ARG A 68 9.21 7.87 -11.05
N TYR A 69 8.34 8.80 -10.63
CA TYR A 69 8.59 10.23 -10.81
C TYR A 69 9.90 10.67 -10.15
N CYS A 70 10.14 10.22 -8.93
CA CYS A 70 11.36 10.56 -8.20
C CYS A 70 12.62 10.09 -8.95
N LYS A 71 12.64 8.88 -9.49
CA LYS A 71 13.75 8.38 -10.29
C LYS A 71 13.96 9.17 -11.57
N GLU A 72 12.88 9.53 -12.25
CA GLU A 72 12.93 10.32 -13.51
C GLU A 72 13.36 11.78 -13.26
N ALA A 73 12.83 12.42 -12.21
CA ALA A 73 13.02 13.84 -11.93
C ALA A 73 14.29 14.14 -11.10
N TYR A 74 14.66 13.25 -10.18
CA TYR A 74 15.74 13.49 -9.20
C TYR A 74 16.89 12.50 -9.33
N GLY A 75 16.75 11.46 -10.13
CA GLY A 75 17.75 10.39 -10.28
C GLY A 75 17.71 9.34 -9.17
N ASP A 76 16.95 9.57 -8.10
CA ASP A 76 16.76 8.63 -6.99
C ASP A 76 15.30 8.65 -6.48
N ALA A 77 14.96 7.66 -5.67
CA ALA A 77 13.68 7.55 -4.98
C ALA A 77 13.88 7.46 -3.48
N CYS A 78 14.71 8.33 -2.90
CA CYS A 78 14.86 8.40 -1.45
C CYS A 78 13.53 8.75 -0.76
N GLN A 79 13.37 8.35 0.49
CA GLN A 79 12.11 8.53 1.22
C GLN A 79 11.65 9.99 1.31
N GLU A 80 12.60 10.93 1.38
CA GLU A 80 12.28 12.36 1.43
C GLU A 80 11.61 12.82 0.12
N ASN A 81 12.18 12.45 -1.03
CA ASN A 81 11.60 12.75 -2.35
C ASN A 81 10.23 12.08 -2.51
N GLN A 82 10.10 10.82 -2.12
CA GLN A 82 8.81 10.12 -2.19
C GLN A 82 7.74 10.81 -1.34
N ARG A 83 8.04 11.19 -0.10
CA ARG A 83 7.09 11.90 0.78
C ARG A 83 6.67 13.25 0.21
N ARG A 84 7.62 14.00 -0.36
CA ARG A 84 7.32 15.29 -0.99
C ARG A 84 6.35 15.13 -2.16
N GLU A 85 6.62 14.18 -3.04
CA GLU A 85 5.78 13.95 -4.22
C GLU A 85 4.44 13.27 -3.89
N ALA A 86 4.38 12.43 -2.87
CA ALA A 86 3.13 11.80 -2.43
C ALA A 86 2.06 12.84 -2.07
N VAL A 87 2.45 13.97 -1.44
CA VAL A 87 1.52 15.05 -1.06
C VAL A 87 0.76 15.59 -2.28
N ARG A 88 1.40 15.65 -3.44
CA ARG A 88 0.78 16.08 -4.70
C ARG A 88 0.11 14.93 -5.44
N MET A 89 0.81 13.82 -5.59
CA MET A 89 0.37 12.73 -6.48
C MET A 89 -0.83 11.96 -5.93
N VAL A 90 -0.85 11.66 -4.62
CA VAL A 90 -1.93 10.87 -4.02
C VAL A 90 -3.29 11.52 -4.22
N PRO A 91 -3.52 12.80 -3.88
CA PRO A 91 -4.79 13.47 -4.16
C PRO A 91 -5.17 13.49 -5.66
N GLU A 92 -4.18 13.69 -6.54
CA GLU A 92 -4.43 13.71 -7.99
C GLU A 92 -4.93 12.37 -8.51
N PHE A 93 -4.34 11.25 -8.08
CA PHE A 93 -4.77 9.90 -8.47
C PHE A 93 -6.15 9.57 -7.92
N LEU A 94 -6.41 9.89 -6.65
CA LEU A 94 -7.72 9.70 -6.04
C LEU A 94 -8.80 10.48 -6.76
N GLN A 95 -8.56 11.74 -7.08
CA GLN A 95 -9.49 12.58 -7.83
C GLN A 95 -9.81 12.00 -9.22
N LYS A 96 -8.77 11.57 -9.97
CA LYS A 96 -8.94 10.94 -11.29
C LYS A 96 -9.73 9.64 -11.23
N ALA A 97 -9.61 8.90 -10.14
CA ALA A 97 -10.37 7.67 -9.91
C ALA A 97 -11.80 7.91 -9.41
N GLY A 98 -12.15 9.16 -9.07
CA GLY A 98 -13.49 9.56 -8.62
C GLY A 98 -13.72 9.39 -7.12
N TYR A 99 -12.65 9.37 -6.31
CA TYR A 99 -12.79 9.38 -4.85
C TYR A 99 -13.23 10.76 -4.35
N PRO A 100 -14.02 10.80 -3.26
CA PRO A 100 -14.36 12.07 -2.61
C PRO A 100 -13.08 12.79 -2.12
N PRO A 101 -13.04 14.13 -2.18
CA PRO A 101 -11.84 14.90 -1.80
C PRO A 101 -11.33 14.62 -0.37
N GLN A 102 -12.24 14.34 0.57
CA GLN A 102 -11.89 14.00 1.96
C GLN A 102 -11.15 12.66 2.10
N THR A 103 -11.26 11.74 1.13
CA THR A 103 -10.55 10.46 1.17
C THR A 103 -9.02 10.65 1.22
N ALA A 104 -8.51 11.70 0.58
CA ALA A 104 -7.08 11.99 0.61
C ALA A 104 -6.55 12.25 2.04
N GLN A 105 -7.39 12.77 2.96
CA GLN A 105 -7.02 13.00 4.36
C GLN A 105 -6.78 11.70 5.11
N GLN A 106 -7.42 10.61 4.69
CA GLN A 106 -7.24 9.28 5.27
C GLN A 106 -6.12 8.49 4.57
N VAL A 107 -6.01 8.60 3.26
CA VAL A 107 -5.04 7.85 2.45
C VAL A 107 -3.61 8.40 2.61
N LEU A 108 -3.45 9.72 2.55
CA LEU A 108 -2.12 10.34 2.55
C LEU A 108 -1.29 10.01 3.79
N PRO A 109 -1.82 10.03 5.04
CA PRO A 109 -1.05 9.62 6.21
C PRO A 109 -0.56 8.16 6.14
N LEU A 110 -1.34 7.24 5.57
CA LEU A 110 -0.94 5.85 5.37
C LEU A 110 0.22 5.75 4.38
N VAL A 111 0.12 6.44 3.24
CA VAL A 111 1.19 6.50 2.24
C VAL A 111 2.47 7.13 2.81
N LEU A 112 2.37 8.23 3.54
CA LEU A 112 3.54 8.88 4.14
C LEU A 112 4.18 8.09 5.29
N GLY A 113 3.41 7.21 5.92
CA GLY A 113 3.82 6.45 7.11
C GLY A 113 4.36 5.06 6.83
N HIS A 114 4.16 4.47 5.63
CA HIS A 114 4.41 3.05 5.41
C HIS A 114 5.88 2.60 5.55
N HIS A 115 6.84 3.52 5.56
CA HIS A 115 8.26 3.26 5.88
C HIS A 115 8.68 3.71 7.28
N ARG A 116 7.74 4.09 8.16
CA ARG A 116 8.04 4.49 9.53
C ARG A 116 7.87 3.31 10.47
N TYR A 117 8.98 2.68 10.83
CA TYR A 117 9.01 1.49 11.68
C TYR A 117 9.33 1.79 13.15
N GLU A 118 9.75 3.04 13.46
CA GLU A 118 10.20 3.43 14.81
C GLU A 118 9.06 3.68 15.77
N GLU A 119 7.90 4.10 15.27
CA GLU A 119 6.71 4.39 16.05
C GLU A 119 5.67 3.28 15.86
N PRO A 120 4.93 2.89 16.92
CA PRO A 120 3.84 1.93 16.76
C PRO A 120 2.79 2.50 15.79
N PRO A 121 2.56 1.86 14.63
CA PRO A 121 1.55 2.35 13.69
C PRO A 121 0.13 2.14 14.24
N GLY A 122 -0.79 2.99 13.80
CA GLY A 122 -2.22 2.72 13.97
C GLY A 122 -2.65 1.47 13.18
N PRO A 123 -3.85 0.91 13.48
CA PRO A 123 -4.27 -0.39 12.93
C PRO A 123 -4.20 -0.49 11.41
N LEU A 124 -4.67 0.51 10.69
CA LEU A 124 -4.67 0.50 9.21
C LEU A 124 -3.24 0.57 8.64
N LEU A 125 -2.39 1.40 9.24
CA LEU A 125 -0.99 1.52 8.83
C LEU A 125 -0.22 0.22 9.12
N GLN A 126 -0.51 -0.45 10.25
CA GLN A 126 0.05 -1.76 10.56
C GLN A 126 -0.24 -2.78 9.46
N ILE A 127 -1.50 -2.85 9.01
CA ILE A 127 -1.90 -3.77 7.92
C ILE A 127 -1.15 -3.45 6.63
N LEU A 128 -1.06 -2.18 6.24
CA LEU A 128 -0.36 -1.77 5.03
C LEU A 128 1.12 -2.14 5.08
N ILE A 129 1.79 -1.85 6.19
CA ILE A 129 3.23 -2.16 6.37
C ILE A 129 3.45 -3.67 6.35
N GLU A 130 2.62 -4.47 7.01
CA GLU A 130 2.75 -5.93 6.99
C GLU A 130 2.58 -6.50 5.59
N ALA A 131 1.61 -6.00 4.82
CA ALA A 131 1.39 -6.42 3.43
C ALA A 131 2.60 -6.08 2.54
N ASP A 132 3.13 -4.86 2.65
CA ASP A 132 4.30 -4.43 1.90
C ASP A 132 5.56 -5.25 2.26
N LEU A 133 5.82 -5.47 3.56
CA LEU A 133 6.93 -6.30 4.02
C LEU A 133 6.83 -7.75 3.54
N LEU A 134 5.63 -8.34 3.48
CA LEU A 134 5.42 -9.67 2.93
C LEU A 134 5.77 -9.74 1.44
N VAL A 135 5.36 -8.73 0.66
CA VAL A 135 5.70 -8.67 -0.76
C VAL A 135 7.20 -8.47 -0.94
N ASN A 136 7.83 -7.59 -0.17
CA ASN A 136 9.27 -7.37 -0.19
C ASN A 136 10.05 -8.66 0.11
N LEU A 137 9.60 -9.47 1.08
CA LEU A 137 10.18 -10.79 1.36
C LEU A 137 10.04 -11.74 0.16
N LEU A 138 8.87 -11.79 -0.48
CA LEU A 138 8.62 -12.61 -1.67
C LEU A 138 9.45 -12.17 -2.87
N GLU A 139 9.75 -10.88 -2.98
CA GLU A 139 10.59 -10.30 -4.04
C GLU A 139 12.10 -10.46 -3.77
N GLY A 140 12.48 -11.04 -2.62
CA GLY A 140 13.87 -11.25 -2.24
C GLY A 140 14.58 -10.01 -1.71
N GLU A 141 13.83 -8.99 -1.29
CA GLU A 141 14.41 -7.81 -0.64
C GLU A 141 14.97 -8.18 0.75
N PRO A 142 16.05 -7.50 1.21
CA PRO A 142 16.74 -7.85 2.46
C PRO A 142 15.93 -7.39 3.68
N VAL A 143 14.81 -8.05 3.97
CA VAL A 143 14.03 -7.85 5.18
C VAL A 143 14.52 -8.81 6.27
N SER A 144 14.96 -8.27 7.41
CA SER A 144 15.38 -9.12 8.52
C SER A 144 14.22 -9.93 9.08
N ALA A 145 14.35 -11.27 9.08
CA ALA A 145 13.35 -12.16 9.66
C ALA A 145 13.08 -11.86 11.15
N LYS A 146 14.12 -11.47 11.91
CA LYS A 146 13.97 -11.05 13.31
C LYS A 146 13.11 -9.79 13.42
N PHE A 147 13.36 -8.79 12.57
CA PHE A 147 12.58 -7.57 12.52
C PHE A 147 11.13 -7.87 12.15
N ALA A 148 10.88 -8.60 11.06
CA ALA A 148 9.54 -8.96 10.64
C ALA A 148 8.75 -9.65 11.76
N ARG A 149 9.32 -10.68 12.40
CA ARG A 149 8.66 -11.39 13.53
C ARG A 149 8.33 -10.47 14.71
N SER A 150 9.15 -9.46 15.00
CA SER A 150 8.89 -8.51 16.08
C SER A 150 7.86 -7.45 15.70
N PHE A 151 7.81 -7.08 14.43
CA PHE A 151 6.97 -6.00 13.91
C PHE A 151 5.52 -6.43 13.66
N PHE A 152 5.31 -7.66 13.13
CA PHE A 152 3.98 -8.15 12.77
C PHE A 152 3.07 -8.29 13.99
N LYS A 153 1.85 -7.73 13.91
CA LYS A 153 0.85 -7.72 15.00
C LYS A 153 -0.43 -8.43 14.60
N THR A 154 -0.86 -8.30 13.32
CA THR A 154 -2.11 -8.88 12.86
C THR A 154 -2.02 -10.42 12.88
N LYS A 155 -3.15 -11.08 13.08
CA LYS A 155 -3.23 -12.54 13.07
C LYS A 155 -2.91 -13.11 11.69
N GLU A 156 -3.55 -12.53 10.66
CA GLU A 156 -3.37 -13.00 9.29
C GLU A 156 -1.96 -12.69 8.77
N GLY A 157 -1.41 -11.52 9.08
CA GLY A 157 -0.04 -11.15 8.71
C GLY A 157 1.00 -12.10 9.31
N LYS A 158 0.86 -12.49 10.60
CA LYS A 158 1.72 -13.49 11.25
C LYS A 158 1.62 -14.86 10.57
N GLY A 159 0.39 -15.32 10.28
CA GLY A 159 0.18 -16.59 9.60
C GLY A 159 0.83 -16.61 8.21
N LEU A 160 0.72 -15.52 7.45
CA LEU A 160 1.37 -15.38 6.14
C LEU A 160 2.89 -15.34 6.27
N LEU A 161 3.42 -14.63 7.25
CA LEU A 161 4.86 -14.55 7.50
C LEU A 161 5.44 -15.94 7.81
N GLU A 162 4.75 -16.74 8.63
CA GLU A 162 5.14 -18.14 8.92
C GLU A 162 5.10 -19.00 7.66
N ALA A 163 4.05 -18.87 6.84
CA ALA A 163 3.91 -19.61 5.60
C ALA A 163 5.03 -19.32 4.58
N ILE A 164 5.45 -18.04 4.49
CA ILE A 164 6.53 -17.60 3.60
C ILE A 164 7.91 -17.95 4.19
N GLY A 165 8.11 -17.74 5.48
CA GLY A 165 9.39 -17.93 6.17
C GLY A 165 9.71 -19.41 6.50
N GLY A 166 8.77 -20.33 6.37
CA GLY A 166 8.98 -21.75 6.58
C GLY A 166 9.83 -22.45 5.51
N GLN A 167 10.38 -21.70 4.56
CA GLN A 167 11.25 -22.22 3.48
C GLN A 167 12.69 -21.69 3.54
N THR A 168 13.10 -21.01 4.64
CA THR A 168 14.49 -20.53 4.82
C THR A 168 15.16 -21.14 6.04
#